data_91e5889432b136bf8e9c6e95f28a6a34
#
_entry.id   91e5889432b136bf8e9c6e95f28a6a34
#
_cell.length_a   1.000
_cell.length_b   1.000
_cell.length_c   1.000
_cell.angle_alpha   90.00
_cell.angle_beta   90.00
_cell.angle_gamma   90.00
#
_symmetry.space_group_name_H-M   'P 1'
#
loop_
_entity.id
_entity.type
_entity.pdbx_description
1 polymer ?
#
loop_
_entity_poly.entity_id
_entity_poly.type
_entity_poly.pdbx_seq_one_letter_code
_entity_poly.pdbx_strand_id
1 'polypeptide(L)'
;HVIVAVNKMDLVDWSEKKFDEIKNDFNNTVARLNFSDIHFIPLSALKGDNVVNRSKSMDWYNGPTFLSHLENVNISADRNLIDMRFPVQHVLRPDLNFRGFSGTVASGVIRKGDKVACLPSGQHSEVKEIYGVDGVQEEAFSQQSITLTLHDEIDVSRGNILVPINNIPKIGNEFEAMIVWMHEEFAEAGKNYVFKHTTNIVPGSISNIRYKVDVNSMKRDKNKNDINLKINLNEIARCHITLHRSIAFDSYTRNRSTGAFIIIDRLTNITVGAGMIVDRAVSKSLKNNEKNIKKEKGLVSSEKRSKLFNQKPVTIWLTGLSGSGKTTIAMLLEKKLMDIGNRSYVLDGDNLRFGINKDLGFSSADRKENIRRVSEISSLMNQAGLIVITSFISPYKKDREVAKNVIGDKNFFEVYIDTPISECEKRDPKGLYKKVRSGELKNFTGI
;
A
#
# COMPACT_ATOMS: atom_id res chain seq x y z
N HIS A 1 8.27 -18.76 9.00
CA HIS A 1 9.33 -19.51 9.65
C HIS A 1 10.48 -19.74 8.69
N VAL A 2 11.72 -19.56 9.16
CA VAL A 2 12.95 -19.84 8.41
C VAL A 2 13.79 -20.82 9.20
N ILE A 3 14.20 -21.92 8.57
CA ILE A 3 15.11 -22.89 9.16
C ILE A 3 16.43 -22.80 8.41
N VAL A 4 17.49 -22.49 9.14
CA VAL A 4 18.85 -22.47 8.61
C VAL A 4 19.55 -23.77 9.02
N ALA A 5 19.61 -24.71 8.08
CA ALA A 5 20.32 -25.97 8.26
C ALA A 5 21.82 -25.74 8.01
N VAL A 6 22.60 -25.61 9.07
CA VAL A 6 24.07 -25.47 8.98
C VAL A 6 24.66 -26.85 8.76
N ASN A 7 24.77 -27.22 7.49
CA ASN A 7 25.21 -28.57 7.08
C ASN A 7 26.72 -28.70 7.02
N LYS A 8 27.19 -29.97 6.91
CA LYS A 8 28.60 -30.37 6.82
C LYS A 8 29.41 -30.08 8.10
N MET A 9 28.74 -30.16 9.26
CA MET A 9 29.42 -29.99 10.55
C MET A 9 30.54 -31.02 10.80
N ASP A 10 30.45 -32.18 10.15
CA ASP A 10 31.50 -33.20 10.13
C ASP A 10 32.80 -32.75 9.51
N LEU A 11 32.81 -31.76 8.62
CA LEU A 11 34.02 -31.20 8.01
C LEU A 11 34.76 -30.19 8.90
N VAL A 12 34.13 -29.77 9.97
CA VAL A 12 34.66 -28.79 10.94
C VAL A 12 34.69 -29.35 12.35
N ASP A 13 34.81 -30.67 12.47
CA ASP A 13 34.88 -31.42 13.74
C ASP A 13 33.78 -31.06 14.72
N TRP A 14 32.54 -30.86 14.20
CA TRP A 14 31.31 -30.48 14.94
C TRP A 14 31.48 -29.27 15.85
N SER A 15 32.32 -28.29 15.43
CA SER A 15 32.71 -27.13 16.20
C SER A 15 31.54 -26.17 16.46
N GLU A 16 31.22 -25.96 17.74
CA GLU A 16 30.25 -24.94 18.21
C GLU A 16 30.66 -23.53 17.74
N LYS A 17 31.96 -23.20 17.88
CA LYS A 17 32.47 -21.88 17.48
C LYS A 17 32.21 -21.59 16.00
N LYS A 18 32.38 -22.61 15.12
CA LYS A 18 32.12 -22.43 13.69
C LYS A 18 30.64 -22.27 13.37
N PHE A 19 29.77 -22.99 14.11
CA PHE A 19 28.33 -22.81 14.03
C PHE A 19 27.90 -21.39 14.43
N ASP A 20 28.42 -20.87 15.55
CA ASP A 20 28.10 -19.52 16.02
C ASP A 20 28.62 -18.42 15.07
N GLU A 21 29.80 -18.59 14.47
CA GLU A 21 30.28 -17.69 13.42
C GLU A 21 29.27 -17.60 12.26
N ILE A 22 28.84 -18.75 11.73
CA ILE A 22 27.89 -18.82 10.61
C ILE A 22 26.55 -18.21 11.01
N LYS A 23 26.05 -18.50 12.21
CA LYS A 23 24.81 -17.96 12.77
C LYS A 23 24.86 -16.44 12.88
N ASN A 24 25.97 -15.90 13.36
CA ASN A 24 26.17 -14.44 13.47
C ASN A 24 26.26 -13.76 12.11
N ASP A 25 27.00 -14.33 11.17
CA ASP A 25 27.10 -13.81 9.81
C ASP A 25 25.76 -13.81 9.09
N PHE A 26 24.99 -14.88 9.24
CA PHE A 26 23.65 -14.98 8.69
C PHE A 26 22.74 -13.92 9.32
N ASN A 27 22.70 -13.80 10.64
CA ASN A 27 21.87 -12.82 11.34
C ASN A 27 22.22 -11.39 10.92
N ASN A 28 23.49 -11.05 10.77
CA ASN A 28 23.96 -9.75 10.29
C ASN A 28 23.47 -9.46 8.85
N THR A 29 23.50 -10.48 8.01
CA THR A 29 23.06 -10.37 6.60
C THR A 29 21.55 -10.18 6.49
N VAL A 30 20.77 -10.94 7.26
CA VAL A 30 19.30 -10.94 7.18
C VAL A 30 18.60 -9.97 8.14
N ALA A 31 19.35 -9.24 8.96
CA ALA A 31 18.81 -8.27 9.92
C ALA A 31 17.83 -7.24 9.30
N ARG A 32 17.88 -7.05 7.97
CA ARG A 32 17.00 -6.15 7.21
C ARG A 32 15.77 -6.85 6.61
N LEU A 33 15.69 -8.17 6.72
CA LEU A 33 14.66 -8.99 6.06
C LEU A 33 13.57 -9.40 7.05
N ASN A 34 13.22 -8.67 8.04
CA ASN A 34 12.05 -8.83 8.94
C ASN A 34 11.48 -10.26 9.02
N PHE A 35 12.33 -11.26 9.25
CA PHE A 35 11.87 -12.61 9.55
C PHE A 35 11.30 -12.64 10.97
N SER A 36 10.12 -13.20 11.11
CA SER A 36 9.45 -13.31 12.41
C SER A 36 10.09 -14.37 13.29
N ASP A 37 10.68 -15.39 12.66
CA ASP A 37 11.22 -16.56 13.37
C ASP A 37 12.31 -17.22 12.52
N ILE A 38 13.51 -17.40 13.12
CA ILE A 38 14.66 -18.05 12.48
C ILE A 38 15.23 -19.09 13.42
N HIS A 39 15.20 -20.35 13.01
CA HIS A 39 15.83 -21.45 13.73
C HIS A 39 17.10 -21.94 13.04
N PHE A 40 18.17 -22.09 13.82
CA PHE A 40 19.44 -22.63 13.32
C PHE A 40 19.63 -24.04 13.84
N ILE A 41 19.87 -24.98 12.93
CA ILE A 41 20.08 -26.40 13.24
C ILE A 41 21.40 -26.84 12.66
N PRO A 42 22.43 -27.14 13.50
CA PRO A 42 23.68 -27.73 13.03
C PRO A 42 23.43 -29.20 12.70
N LEU A 43 23.88 -29.63 11.52
CA LEU A 43 23.68 -31.00 11.07
C LEU A 43 24.80 -31.51 10.15
N SER A 44 24.92 -32.81 10.02
CA SER A 44 25.63 -33.46 8.93
C SER A 44 24.66 -34.40 8.19
N ALA A 45 24.26 -34.00 6.99
CA ALA A 45 23.38 -34.82 6.17
C ALA A 45 24.06 -36.13 5.76
N LEU A 46 25.41 -36.15 5.61
CA LEU A 46 26.20 -37.32 5.24
C LEU A 46 26.22 -38.34 6.38
N LYS A 47 26.43 -37.88 7.62
CA LYS A 47 26.54 -38.74 8.80
C LYS A 47 25.19 -38.99 9.49
N GLY A 48 24.15 -38.20 9.13
CA GLY A 48 22.83 -38.28 9.75
C GLY A 48 22.68 -37.50 11.06
N ASP A 49 23.74 -36.78 11.50
CA ASP A 49 23.77 -36.03 12.75
C ASP A 49 22.73 -34.90 12.72
N ASN A 50 21.87 -34.86 13.76
CA ASN A 50 20.76 -33.90 13.92
C ASN A 50 19.76 -33.83 12.76
N VAL A 51 19.75 -34.81 11.84
CA VAL A 51 18.74 -34.91 10.79
C VAL A 51 17.47 -35.52 11.36
N VAL A 52 17.51 -36.79 11.76
CA VAL A 52 16.42 -37.54 12.41
C VAL A 52 16.71 -37.70 13.90
N ASN A 53 17.91 -38.17 14.21
CA ASN A 53 18.37 -38.42 15.58
C ASN A 53 19.37 -37.36 16.03
N ARG A 54 19.42 -37.12 17.35
CA ARG A 54 20.40 -36.20 17.94
C ARG A 54 21.82 -36.73 17.70
N SER A 55 22.73 -35.83 17.35
CA SER A 55 24.14 -36.12 17.23
C SER A 55 24.76 -36.40 18.61
N LYS A 56 25.61 -37.40 18.67
CA LYS A 56 26.47 -37.67 19.85
C LYS A 56 27.75 -36.82 19.82
N SER A 57 28.07 -36.19 18.71
CA SER A 57 29.28 -35.36 18.53
C SER A 57 28.99 -33.86 18.74
N MET A 58 27.73 -33.46 18.93
CA MET A 58 27.30 -32.09 19.17
C MET A 58 26.50 -31.97 20.47
N ASP A 59 27.10 -32.39 21.59
CA ASP A 59 26.47 -32.35 22.93
C ASP A 59 26.12 -30.93 23.39
N TRP A 60 26.78 -29.92 22.80
CA TRP A 60 26.52 -28.49 23.03
C TRP A 60 25.18 -28.02 22.42
N TYR A 61 24.65 -28.76 21.43
CA TYR A 61 23.40 -28.39 20.78
C TYR A 61 22.19 -29.00 21.46
N ASN A 62 21.39 -28.17 22.12
CA ASN A 62 20.21 -28.59 22.86
C ASN A 62 18.87 -28.38 22.11
N GLY A 63 18.92 -27.93 20.85
CA GLY A 63 17.74 -27.72 20.05
C GLY A 63 17.11 -29.00 19.49
N PRO A 64 16.00 -28.90 18.75
CA PRO A 64 15.37 -30.02 18.07
C PRO A 64 16.21 -30.54 16.91
N THR A 65 16.01 -31.79 16.48
CA THR A 65 16.52 -32.30 15.22
C THR A 65 15.75 -31.66 14.05
N PHE A 66 16.32 -31.75 12.86
CA PHE A 66 15.71 -31.14 11.66
C PHE A 66 14.30 -31.69 11.40
N LEU A 67 14.13 -33.01 11.45
CA LEU A 67 12.83 -33.65 11.26
C LEU A 67 11.84 -33.27 12.37
N SER A 68 12.28 -33.37 13.63
CA SER A 68 11.42 -33.02 14.77
C SER A 68 10.95 -31.57 14.71
N HIS A 69 11.79 -30.64 14.25
CA HIS A 69 11.37 -29.24 14.07
C HIS A 69 10.33 -29.10 12.96
N LEU A 70 10.50 -29.78 11.83
CA LEU A 70 9.53 -29.76 10.72
C LEU A 70 8.16 -30.30 11.12
N GLU A 71 8.13 -31.36 11.94
CA GLU A 71 6.89 -31.97 12.42
C GLU A 71 6.13 -31.10 13.43
N ASN A 72 6.85 -30.29 14.20
CA ASN A 72 6.28 -29.51 15.31
C ASN A 72 6.14 -28.02 15.05
N VAL A 73 6.66 -27.50 13.90
CA VAL A 73 6.53 -26.09 13.60
C VAL A 73 5.07 -25.68 13.39
N ASN A 74 4.64 -24.67 14.13
CA ASN A 74 3.26 -24.18 14.04
C ASN A 74 3.12 -23.22 12.85
N ILE A 75 2.58 -23.72 11.74
CA ILE A 75 2.35 -22.94 10.50
C ILE A 75 1.01 -22.19 10.50
N SER A 76 0.15 -22.38 11.50
CA SER A 76 -1.17 -21.71 11.53
C SER A 76 -1.06 -20.22 11.79
N ALA A 77 0.00 -19.74 12.44
CA ALA A 77 0.26 -18.32 12.65
C ALA A 77 0.65 -17.55 11.36
N ASP A 78 1.08 -18.26 10.32
CA ASP A 78 1.47 -17.66 9.03
C ASP A 78 0.27 -17.36 8.12
N ARG A 79 -0.93 -17.79 8.49
CA ARG A 79 -2.15 -17.57 7.72
C ARG A 79 -2.76 -16.22 8.05
N ASN A 80 -2.98 -15.41 7.04
CA ASN A 80 -3.82 -14.21 7.20
C ASN A 80 -5.29 -14.66 7.30
N LEU A 81 -5.83 -14.68 8.52
CA LEU A 81 -7.23 -15.03 8.80
C LEU A 81 -8.13 -13.78 8.91
N ILE A 82 -7.59 -12.57 8.76
CA ILE A 82 -8.30 -11.30 8.93
C ILE A 82 -8.83 -10.77 7.60
N ASP A 83 -7.96 -10.73 6.59
CA ASP A 83 -8.30 -10.16 5.29
C ASP A 83 -8.89 -11.25 4.37
N MET A 84 -10.21 -11.42 4.39
CA MET A 84 -10.85 -12.39 3.48
C MET A 84 -10.68 -11.95 2.03
N ARG A 85 -10.15 -12.86 1.20
CA ARG A 85 -9.94 -12.72 -0.24
C ARG A 85 -10.31 -14.01 -0.95
N PHE A 86 -11.28 -13.94 -1.84
CA PHE A 86 -11.72 -15.08 -2.63
C PHE A 86 -11.63 -14.76 -4.13
N PRO A 87 -10.49 -15.08 -4.78
CA PRO A 87 -10.34 -14.96 -6.23
C PRO A 87 -11.20 -15.98 -6.95
N VAL A 88 -12.06 -15.51 -7.83
CA VAL A 88 -12.94 -16.38 -8.63
C VAL A 88 -12.14 -17.01 -9.76
N GLN A 89 -12.09 -18.35 -9.78
CA GLN A 89 -11.38 -19.14 -10.76
C GLN A 89 -12.30 -19.67 -11.86
N HIS A 90 -13.51 -20.04 -11.51
CA HIS A 90 -14.48 -20.61 -12.44
C HIS A 90 -15.91 -20.23 -12.04
N VAL A 91 -16.79 -20.10 -13.03
CA VAL A 91 -18.23 -19.88 -12.81
C VAL A 91 -18.98 -21.11 -13.28
N LEU A 92 -19.70 -21.75 -12.37
CA LEU A 92 -20.50 -22.94 -12.60
C LEU A 92 -21.95 -22.55 -12.85
N ARG A 93 -22.51 -23.05 -13.96
CA ARG A 93 -23.93 -22.87 -14.31
C ARG A 93 -24.48 -24.19 -14.91
N PRO A 94 -24.67 -25.23 -14.07
CA PRO A 94 -25.17 -26.50 -14.55
C PRO A 94 -26.63 -26.41 -15.03
N ASP A 95 -27.41 -25.49 -14.45
CA ASP A 95 -28.80 -25.22 -14.81
C ASP A 95 -29.17 -23.75 -14.63
N LEU A 96 -30.42 -23.37 -14.90
CA LEU A 96 -30.90 -21.97 -14.81
C LEU A 96 -31.00 -21.45 -13.37
N ASN A 97 -31.10 -22.34 -12.39
CA ASN A 97 -31.36 -21.96 -10.98
C ASN A 97 -30.08 -21.94 -10.13
N PHE A 98 -28.95 -22.44 -10.66
CA PHE A 98 -27.70 -22.52 -9.95
C PHE A 98 -26.61 -21.67 -10.62
N ARG A 99 -26.05 -20.74 -9.89
CA ARG A 99 -24.87 -19.97 -10.28
C ARG A 99 -23.83 -20.00 -9.16
N GLY A 100 -22.82 -20.85 -9.33
CA GLY A 100 -21.74 -21.03 -8.38
C GLY A 100 -20.44 -20.36 -8.83
N PHE A 101 -19.71 -19.78 -7.90
CA PHE A 101 -18.41 -19.17 -8.11
C PHE A 101 -17.35 -19.99 -7.39
N SER A 102 -16.55 -20.72 -8.16
CA SER A 102 -15.54 -21.63 -7.63
C SER A 102 -14.18 -20.95 -7.56
N GLY A 103 -13.43 -21.24 -6.50
CA GLY A 103 -12.10 -20.74 -6.27
C GLY A 103 -11.49 -21.29 -4.99
N THR A 104 -10.27 -20.83 -4.69
CA THR A 104 -9.61 -21.13 -3.42
C THR A 104 -9.63 -19.87 -2.56
N VAL A 105 -10.01 -20.00 -1.30
CA VAL A 105 -9.93 -18.90 -0.32
C VAL A 105 -8.46 -18.53 -0.16
N ALA A 106 -8.05 -17.40 -0.73
CA ALA A 106 -6.66 -16.96 -0.72
C ALA A 106 -6.20 -16.53 0.69
N SER A 107 -7.11 -15.95 1.47
CA SER A 107 -6.89 -15.56 2.86
C SER A 107 -8.21 -15.30 3.58
N GLY A 108 -8.15 -15.22 4.90
CA GLY A 108 -9.29 -14.93 5.75
C GLY A 108 -10.24 -16.10 5.93
N VAL A 109 -11.41 -15.77 6.43
CA VAL A 109 -12.54 -16.68 6.65
C VAL A 109 -13.75 -16.10 5.96
N ILE A 110 -14.53 -16.91 5.26
CA ILE A 110 -15.80 -16.54 4.65
C ILE A 110 -16.92 -17.37 5.25
N ARG A 111 -18.03 -16.73 5.58
CA ARG A 111 -19.21 -17.36 6.20
C ARG A 111 -20.45 -17.14 5.38
N LYS A 112 -21.39 -18.05 5.49
CA LYS A 112 -22.75 -17.85 5.00
C LYS A 112 -23.34 -16.59 5.62
N GLY A 113 -23.99 -15.76 4.81
CA GLY A 113 -24.53 -14.46 5.24
C GLY A 113 -23.52 -13.30 5.19
N ASP A 114 -22.25 -13.53 4.87
CA ASP A 114 -21.28 -12.45 4.75
C ASP A 114 -21.61 -11.53 3.57
N LYS A 115 -21.57 -10.22 3.83
CA LYS A 115 -21.73 -9.19 2.79
C LYS A 115 -20.42 -9.00 2.05
N VAL A 116 -20.45 -9.23 0.75
CA VAL A 116 -19.27 -9.19 -0.12
C VAL A 116 -19.40 -8.20 -1.26
N ALA A 117 -18.28 -7.67 -1.70
CA ALA A 117 -18.14 -6.85 -2.90
C ALA A 117 -17.36 -7.63 -3.96
N CYS A 118 -17.83 -7.60 -5.20
CA CYS A 118 -17.13 -8.11 -6.37
C CYS A 118 -16.22 -7.03 -6.94
N LEU A 119 -14.92 -7.28 -7.00
CA LEU A 119 -13.96 -6.31 -7.53
C LEU A 119 -13.39 -6.77 -8.89
N PRO A 120 -13.12 -5.83 -9.81
CA PRO A 120 -13.10 -4.36 -9.65
C PRO A 120 -14.46 -3.67 -9.84
N SER A 121 -15.57 -4.36 -10.17
CA SER A 121 -16.86 -3.74 -10.49
C SER A 121 -17.49 -2.96 -9.32
N GLY A 122 -17.23 -3.39 -8.08
CA GLY A 122 -17.80 -2.79 -6.88
C GLY A 122 -19.25 -3.22 -6.59
N GLN A 123 -19.82 -4.17 -7.33
CA GLN A 123 -21.16 -4.70 -7.06
C GLN A 123 -21.16 -5.49 -5.75
N HIS A 124 -22.22 -5.37 -4.97
CA HIS A 124 -22.36 -5.99 -3.66
C HIS A 124 -23.39 -7.10 -3.69
N SER A 125 -23.19 -8.12 -2.88
CA SER A 125 -24.16 -9.18 -2.61
C SER A 125 -23.87 -9.81 -1.25
N GLU A 126 -24.63 -10.85 -0.90
CA GLU A 126 -24.45 -11.64 0.32
C GLU A 126 -24.23 -13.11 -0.04
N VAL A 127 -23.36 -13.79 0.71
CA VAL A 127 -23.05 -15.21 0.51
C VAL A 127 -24.28 -16.04 0.90
N LYS A 128 -24.86 -16.75 -0.07
CA LYS A 128 -26.04 -17.59 0.13
C LYS A 128 -25.69 -18.95 0.71
N GLU A 129 -24.74 -19.65 0.05
CA GLU A 129 -24.28 -20.98 0.46
C GLU A 129 -22.82 -21.18 0.09
N ILE A 130 -22.15 -22.04 0.84
CA ILE A 130 -20.76 -22.44 0.64
C ILE A 130 -20.72 -23.95 0.45
N TYR A 131 -20.19 -24.38 -0.70
CA TYR A 131 -20.04 -25.80 -1.05
C TYR A 131 -18.55 -26.17 -0.96
N GLY A 132 -18.22 -27.06 -0.05
CA GLY A 132 -16.91 -27.68 0.07
C GLY A 132 -16.87 -29.07 -0.56
N VAL A 133 -15.81 -29.83 -0.29
CA VAL A 133 -15.65 -31.21 -0.78
C VAL A 133 -16.69 -32.14 -0.15
N ASP A 134 -17.02 -31.92 1.13
CA ASP A 134 -17.94 -32.76 1.90
C ASP A 134 -19.40 -32.24 1.86
N GLY A 135 -19.71 -31.31 0.97
CA GLY A 135 -21.05 -30.73 0.80
C GLY A 135 -21.15 -29.28 1.29
N VAL A 136 -22.38 -28.89 1.70
CA VAL A 136 -22.67 -27.53 2.18
C VAL A 136 -22.05 -27.33 3.58
N GLN A 137 -21.39 -26.18 3.77
CA GLN A 137 -20.75 -25.81 5.04
C GLN A 137 -21.07 -24.35 5.41
N GLU A 138 -20.99 -24.03 6.69
CA GLU A 138 -21.32 -22.70 7.21
C GLU A 138 -20.17 -21.69 7.04
N GLU A 139 -18.92 -22.19 7.02
CA GLU A 139 -17.74 -21.34 6.85
C GLU A 139 -16.62 -22.06 6.08
N ALA A 140 -15.71 -21.24 5.49
CA ALA A 140 -14.52 -21.74 4.83
C ALA A 140 -13.31 -20.84 5.14
N PHE A 141 -12.14 -21.47 5.22
CA PHE A 141 -10.88 -20.85 5.65
C PHE A 141 -9.88 -20.74 4.50
N SER A 142 -8.86 -19.94 4.73
CA SER A 142 -7.71 -19.83 3.83
C SER A 142 -7.18 -21.19 3.37
N GLN A 143 -6.92 -21.31 2.08
CA GLN A 143 -6.46 -22.48 1.32
C GLN A 143 -7.53 -23.55 1.03
N GLN A 144 -8.75 -23.40 1.48
CA GLN A 144 -9.85 -24.29 1.06
C GLN A 144 -10.34 -23.92 -0.32
N SER A 145 -10.57 -24.96 -1.16
CA SER A 145 -11.22 -24.83 -2.46
C SER A 145 -12.71 -25.03 -2.27
N ILE A 146 -13.49 -24.03 -2.65
CA ILE A 146 -14.94 -23.99 -2.42
C ILE A 146 -15.67 -23.42 -3.63
N THR A 147 -16.99 -23.61 -3.64
CA THR A 147 -17.91 -22.93 -4.54
C THR A 147 -18.91 -22.12 -3.73
N LEU A 148 -19.01 -20.83 -4.02
CA LEU A 148 -19.94 -19.91 -3.39
C LEU A 148 -21.15 -19.66 -4.28
N THR A 149 -22.33 -19.54 -3.68
CA THR A 149 -23.50 -18.93 -4.33
C THR A 149 -23.80 -17.59 -3.64
N LEU A 150 -24.39 -16.66 -4.39
CA LEU A 150 -24.76 -15.33 -3.89
C LEU A 150 -26.28 -15.15 -3.93
N HIS A 151 -26.79 -14.26 -3.07
CA HIS A 151 -28.21 -13.97 -3.07
C HIS A 151 -28.68 -13.20 -4.31
N ASP A 152 -27.83 -12.26 -4.78
CA ASP A 152 -28.14 -11.43 -5.93
C ASP A 152 -27.41 -11.92 -7.19
N GLU A 153 -28.03 -11.74 -8.34
CA GLU A 153 -27.43 -12.00 -9.65
C GLU A 153 -26.53 -10.83 -10.08
N ILE A 154 -25.35 -10.71 -9.45
CA ILE A 154 -24.33 -9.74 -9.84
C ILE A 154 -23.39 -10.32 -10.91
N ASP A 155 -22.76 -9.44 -11.69
CA ASP A 155 -21.78 -9.88 -12.69
C ASP A 155 -20.44 -10.22 -12.04
N VAL A 156 -20.18 -11.52 -11.92
CA VAL A 156 -18.93 -12.09 -11.40
C VAL A 156 -18.35 -13.05 -12.43
N SER A 157 -17.10 -12.85 -12.78
CA SER A 157 -16.37 -13.62 -13.77
C SER A 157 -15.03 -14.11 -13.23
N ARG A 158 -14.38 -15.06 -13.95
CA ARG A 158 -12.99 -15.43 -13.65
C ARG A 158 -12.08 -14.21 -13.65
N GLY A 159 -11.25 -14.08 -12.62
CA GLY A 159 -10.34 -12.95 -12.42
C GLY A 159 -10.92 -11.86 -11.53
N ASN A 160 -12.21 -11.86 -11.23
CA ASN A 160 -12.76 -11.04 -10.17
C ASN A 160 -12.38 -11.61 -8.80
N ILE A 161 -12.48 -10.78 -7.78
CA ILE A 161 -12.23 -11.17 -6.41
C ILE A 161 -13.41 -10.75 -5.54
N LEU A 162 -13.93 -11.66 -4.71
CA LEU A 162 -14.91 -11.34 -3.69
C LEU A 162 -14.18 -10.99 -2.39
N VAL A 163 -14.60 -9.88 -1.78
CA VAL A 163 -13.99 -9.34 -0.56
C VAL A 163 -15.08 -8.80 0.37
N PRO A 164 -14.86 -8.70 1.70
CA PRO A 164 -15.80 -8.05 2.60
C PRO A 164 -15.99 -6.57 2.22
N ILE A 165 -17.21 -6.07 2.34
CA ILE A 165 -17.55 -4.68 1.99
C ILE A 165 -16.80 -3.64 2.85
N ASN A 166 -16.39 -4.01 4.05
CA ASN A 166 -15.65 -3.17 5.01
C ASN A 166 -14.13 -3.38 4.97
N ASN A 167 -13.61 -4.26 4.11
CA ASN A 167 -12.18 -4.56 4.00
C ASN A 167 -11.75 -4.71 2.53
N ILE A 168 -11.89 -3.62 1.78
CA ILE A 168 -11.62 -3.56 0.35
C ILE A 168 -10.11 -3.38 0.12
N PRO A 169 -9.46 -4.23 -0.72
CA PRO A 169 -8.08 -4.05 -1.14
C PRO A 169 -7.92 -2.84 -2.07
N LYS A 170 -6.70 -2.48 -2.39
CA LYS A 170 -6.42 -1.43 -3.37
C LYS A 170 -6.86 -1.87 -4.76
N ILE A 171 -7.43 -0.93 -5.53
CA ILE A 171 -7.81 -1.15 -6.93
C ILE A 171 -7.00 -0.17 -7.78
N GLY A 172 -6.38 -0.67 -8.83
CA GLY A 172 -5.62 0.16 -9.76
C GLY A 172 -4.96 -0.66 -10.86
N ASN A 173 -4.48 0.06 -11.85
CA ASN A 173 -3.71 -0.50 -12.98
C ASN A 173 -2.23 -0.13 -12.90
N GLU A 174 -1.80 0.60 -11.86
CA GLU A 174 -0.42 0.99 -11.62
C GLU A 174 -0.02 0.69 -10.18
N PHE A 175 1.14 0.07 -10.01
CA PHE A 175 1.71 -0.22 -8.70
C PHE A 175 3.23 -0.36 -8.76
N GLU A 176 3.88 -0.26 -7.61
CA GLU A 176 5.30 -0.59 -7.44
C GLU A 176 5.47 -1.99 -6.94
N ALA A 177 6.43 -2.71 -7.50
CA ALA A 177 6.76 -4.06 -7.10
C ALA A 177 8.28 -4.27 -7.03
N MET A 178 8.68 -5.18 -6.16
CA MET A 178 9.99 -5.83 -6.24
C MET A 178 9.87 -7.00 -7.21
N ILE A 179 10.69 -7.02 -8.24
CA ILE A 179 10.71 -8.07 -9.27
C ILE A 179 12.02 -8.86 -9.16
N VAL A 180 11.89 -10.16 -9.22
CA VAL A 180 13.00 -11.09 -9.46
C VAL A 180 12.90 -11.54 -10.92
N TRP A 181 13.96 -11.32 -11.67
CA TRP A 181 14.01 -11.74 -13.08
C TRP A 181 14.62 -13.13 -13.21
N MET A 182 13.97 -14.01 -13.97
CA MET A 182 14.28 -15.44 -14.02
C MET A 182 14.64 -15.93 -15.44
N HIS A 183 14.80 -15.02 -16.39
CA HIS A 183 15.05 -15.37 -17.79
C HIS A 183 16.42 -14.85 -18.25
N GLU A 184 17.06 -15.55 -19.21
CA GLU A 184 18.36 -15.18 -19.75
C GLU A 184 18.33 -13.85 -20.51
N GLU A 185 17.25 -13.62 -21.27
CA GLU A 185 17.02 -12.31 -21.87
C GLU A 185 16.63 -11.31 -20.77
N PHE A 186 17.27 -10.13 -20.80
CA PHE A 186 17.01 -9.08 -19.82
C PHE A 186 15.62 -8.47 -19.95
N ALA A 187 15.07 -7.98 -18.85
CA ALA A 187 13.87 -7.17 -18.86
C ALA A 187 14.16 -5.74 -19.33
N GLU A 188 13.35 -5.27 -20.27
CA GLU A 188 13.38 -3.88 -20.73
C GLU A 188 12.16 -3.10 -20.27
N ALA A 189 12.39 -1.83 -19.91
CA ALA A 189 11.29 -0.92 -19.66
C ALA A 189 10.49 -0.66 -20.96
N GLY A 190 9.16 -0.72 -20.84
CA GLY A 190 8.26 -0.51 -21.98
C GLY A 190 7.91 -1.77 -22.78
N LYS A 191 8.65 -2.88 -22.63
CA LYS A 191 8.27 -4.18 -23.26
C LYS A 191 6.96 -4.69 -22.66
N ASN A 192 6.06 -5.17 -23.52
CA ASN A 192 4.78 -5.72 -23.11
C ASN A 192 4.91 -7.18 -22.67
N TYR A 193 4.38 -7.47 -21.48
CA TYR A 193 4.30 -8.79 -20.87
C TYR A 193 2.85 -9.12 -20.50
N VAL A 194 2.63 -10.34 -20.07
CA VAL A 194 1.38 -10.77 -19.44
C VAL A 194 1.65 -10.95 -17.94
N PHE A 195 0.82 -10.32 -17.12
CA PHE A 195 0.89 -10.42 -15.68
C PHE A 195 -0.23 -11.34 -15.19
N LYS A 196 0.13 -12.42 -14.51
CA LYS A 196 -0.83 -13.31 -13.85
C LYS A 196 -0.82 -13.00 -12.36
N HIS A 197 -1.93 -12.45 -11.89
CA HIS A 197 -2.18 -12.10 -10.51
C HIS A 197 -3.40 -12.87 -10.01
N THR A 198 -3.20 -13.77 -9.05
CA THR A 198 -4.23 -14.72 -8.61
C THR A 198 -4.84 -15.46 -9.81
N THR A 199 -6.13 -15.33 -10.05
CA THR A 199 -6.86 -15.90 -11.20
C THR A 199 -6.94 -14.96 -12.41
N ASN A 200 -6.46 -13.73 -12.26
CA ASN A 200 -6.51 -12.69 -13.28
C ASN A 200 -5.26 -12.72 -14.17
N ILE A 201 -5.46 -12.57 -15.47
CA ILE A 201 -4.39 -12.48 -16.48
C ILE A 201 -4.58 -11.17 -17.23
N VAL A 202 -3.59 -10.27 -17.12
CA VAL A 202 -3.70 -8.91 -17.64
C VAL A 202 -2.42 -8.53 -18.40
N PRO A 203 -2.52 -8.06 -19.66
CA PRO A 203 -1.39 -7.44 -20.34
C PRO A 203 -0.92 -6.18 -19.63
N GLY A 204 0.37 -5.92 -19.71
CA GLY A 204 0.96 -4.73 -19.11
C GLY A 204 2.45 -4.63 -19.41
N SER A 205 3.13 -3.67 -18.80
CA SER A 205 4.56 -3.44 -19.00
C SER A 205 5.26 -3.05 -17.70
N ILE A 206 6.56 -3.28 -17.67
CA ILE A 206 7.46 -2.66 -16.71
C ILE A 206 7.71 -1.25 -17.22
N SER A 207 6.97 -0.26 -16.73
CA SER A 207 7.04 1.11 -17.24
C SER A 207 8.31 1.85 -16.80
N ASN A 208 8.88 1.48 -15.65
CA ASN A 208 10.13 2.05 -15.16
C ASN A 208 10.84 1.12 -14.18
N ILE A 209 12.16 1.02 -14.28
CA ILE A 209 13.04 0.36 -13.30
C ILE A 209 13.63 1.44 -12.42
N ARG A 210 13.27 1.46 -11.13
CA ARG A 210 13.69 2.53 -10.21
C ARG A 210 15.11 2.34 -9.68
N TYR A 211 15.46 1.11 -9.29
CA TYR A 211 16.77 0.72 -8.81
C TYR A 211 16.87 -0.79 -8.74
N LYS A 212 18.09 -1.29 -8.81
CA LYS A 212 18.42 -2.68 -8.53
C LYS A 212 18.83 -2.84 -7.06
N VAL A 213 18.70 -4.06 -6.55
CA VAL A 213 19.19 -4.45 -5.23
C VAL A 213 20.40 -5.36 -5.42
N ASP A 214 21.52 -4.98 -4.86
CA ASP A 214 22.67 -5.88 -4.75
C ASP A 214 22.34 -6.96 -3.70
N VAL A 215 22.23 -8.20 -4.16
CA VAL A 215 21.84 -9.35 -3.32
C VAL A 215 22.87 -9.69 -2.25
N ASN A 216 24.14 -9.33 -2.46
CA ASN A 216 25.21 -9.60 -1.49
C ASN A 216 25.22 -8.59 -0.34
N SER A 217 25.05 -7.32 -0.66
CA SER A 217 25.05 -6.24 0.34
C SER A 217 23.66 -5.85 0.82
N MET A 218 22.59 -6.36 0.19
CA MET A 218 21.18 -5.99 0.40
C MET A 218 20.94 -4.47 0.32
N LYS A 219 21.80 -3.76 -0.40
CA LYS A 219 21.74 -2.32 -0.59
C LYS A 219 21.22 -1.99 -1.99
N ARG A 220 20.65 -0.80 -2.10
CA ARG A 220 20.29 -0.25 -3.41
C ARG A 220 21.55 0.03 -4.19
N ASP A 221 21.60 -0.44 -5.43
CA ASP A 221 22.68 -0.06 -6.35
C ASP A 221 22.63 1.47 -6.58
N LYS A 222 23.79 2.13 -6.38
CA LYS A 222 23.90 3.58 -6.42
C LYS A 222 24.08 4.17 -7.82
N ASN A 223 24.17 3.34 -8.85
CA ASN A 223 24.32 3.81 -10.24
C ASN A 223 23.04 4.52 -10.72
N LYS A 224 22.90 5.77 -10.30
CA LYS A 224 21.71 6.63 -10.49
C LYS A 224 21.49 7.14 -11.93
N ASN A 225 22.41 6.94 -12.84
CA ASN A 225 22.43 7.65 -14.13
C ASN A 225 22.16 6.77 -15.36
N ASP A 226 21.89 5.48 -15.20
CA ASP A 226 21.53 4.63 -16.33
C ASP A 226 20.05 4.82 -16.69
N ILE A 227 19.81 5.60 -17.73
CA ILE A 227 18.50 5.83 -18.33
C ILE A 227 17.93 4.52 -18.94
N ASN A 228 18.79 3.54 -19.19
CA ASN A 228 18.47 2.22 -19.74
C ASN A 228 18.75 1.08 -18.75
N LEU A 229 18.27 1.19 -17.52
CA LEU A 229 18.35 0.10 -16.57
C LEU A 229 17.67 -1.15 -17.14
N LYS A 230 18.46 -2.23 -17.28
CA LYS A 230 18.00 -3.57 -17.67
C LYS A 230 18.07 -4.47 -16.45
N ILE A 231 17.16 -5.43 -16.32
CA ILE A 231 17.20 -6.42 -15.25
C ILE A 231 17.66 -7.74 -15.88
N ASN A 232 18.81 -8.23 -15.46
CA ASN A 232 19.37 -9.50 -15.95
C ASN A 232 18.88 -10.68 -15.10
N LEU A 233 19.20 -11.90 -15.56
CA LEU A 233 18.90 -13.14 -14.84
C LEU A 233 19.38 -13.06 -13.38
N ASN A 234 18.52 -13.49 -12.46
CA ASN A 234 18.74 -13.51 -11.00
C ASN A 234 18.90 -12.12 -10.34
N GLU A 235 18.65 -11.04 -11.06
CA GLU A 235 18.66 -9.71 -10.46
C GLU A 235 17.30 -9.36 -9.83
N ILE A 236 17.37 -8.58 -8.76
CA ILE A 236 16.21 -8.05 -8.06
C ILE A 236 16.14 -6.54 -8.28
N ALA A 237 14.97 -6.06 -8.71
CA ALA A 237 14.77 -4.64 -8.97
C ALA A 237 13.44 -4.14 -8.44
N ARG A 238 13.39 -2.88 -8.02
CA ARG A 238 12.15 -2.17 -7.78
C ARG A 238 11.67 -1.52 -9.05
N CYS A 239 10.47 -1.88 -9.47
CA CYS A 239 9.89 -1.47 -10.74
C CYS A 239 8.53 -0.81 -10.54
N HIS A 240 8.19 0.07 -11.47
CA HIS A 240 6.86 0.57 -11.68
C HIS A 240 6.19 -0.28 -12.77
N ILE A 241 5.03 -0.83 -12.44
CA ILE A 241 4.23 -1.68 -13.33
C ILE A 241 3.00 -0.91 -13.75
N THR A 242 2.69 -0.98 -15.04
CA THR A 242 1.46 -0.44 -15.62
C THR A 242 0.72 -1.57 -16.34
N LEU A 243 -0.52 -1.82 -15.93
CA LEU A 243 -1.41 -2.82 -16.53
C LEU A 243 -2.42 -2.15 -17.45
N HIS A 244 -2.93 -2.89 -18.44
CA HIS A 244 -3.95 -2.36 -19.36
C HIS A 244 -5.34 -2.23 -18.72
N ARG A 245 -5.59 -2.93 -17.62
CA ARG A 245 -6.84 -2.81 -16.83
C ARG A 245 -6.55 -2.89 -15.34
N SER A 246 -7.44 -2.31 -14.54
CA SER A 246 -7.33 -2.34 -13.08
C SER A 246 -7.52 -3.75 -12.53
N ILE A 247 -6.74 -4.06 -11.51
CA ILE A 247 -6.87 -5.25 -10.66
C ILE A 247 -7.06 -4.83 -9.20
N ALA A 248 -7.64 -5.71 -8.40
CA ALA A 248 -7.70 -5.54 -6.96
C ALA A 248 -6.52 -6.29 -6.33
N PHE A 249 -5.72 -5.62 -5.51
CA PHE A 249 -4.50 -6.18 -4.93
C PHE A 249 -4.22 -5.64 -3.53
N ASP A 250 -3.49 -6.41 -2.74
CA ASP A 250 -2.90 -5.99 -1.46
C ASP A 250 -1.38 -5.78 -1.61
N SER A 251 -0.73 -5.17 -0.63
CA SER A 251 0.73 -5.25 -0.55
C SER A 251 1.15 -6.66 -0.13
N TYR A 252 2.28 -7.15 -0.63
CA TYR A 252 2.80 -8.48 -0.31
C TYR A 252 2.99 -8.72 1.20
N THR A 253 3.40 -7.67 1.92
CA THR A 253 3.57 -7.72 3.38
C THR A 253 2.24 -7.87 4.14
N ARG A 254 1.12 -7.40 3.58
CA ARG A 254 -0.21 -7.56 4.16
C ARG A 254 -0.83 -8.90 3.79
N ASN A 255 -0.75 -9.26 2.52
CA ASN A 255 -1.32 -10.50 2.01
C ASN A 255 -0.46 -11.05 0.87
N ARG A 256 0.23 -12.16 1.13
CA ARG A 256 1.15 -12.77 0.15
C ARG A 256 0.43 -13.26 -1.11
N SER A 257 -0.77 -13.81 -0.95
CA SER A 257 -1.53 -14.40 -2.06
C SER A 257 -2.02 -13.36 -3.06
N THR A 258 -2.52 -12.21 -2.58
CA THR A 258 -3.03 -11.11 -3.40
C THR A 258 -2.01 -9.98 -3.59
N GLY A 259 -0.81 -10.14 -3.04
CA GLY A 259 0.31 -9.21 -3.19
C GLY A 259 1.42 -9.75 -4.11
N ALA A 260 1.26 -10.93 -4.69
CA ALA A 260 2.24 -11.54 -5.60
C ALA A 260 1.68 -11.70 -7.00
N PHE A 261 2.57 -11.70 -8.00
CA PHE A 261 2.24 -11.97 -9.39
C PHE A 261 3.42 -12.62 -10.12
N ILE A 262 3.15 -13.25 -11.26
CA ILE A 262 4.19 -13.72 -12.18
C ILE A 262 4.11 -12.93 -13.48
N ILE A 263 5.28 -12.79 -14.12
CA ILE A 263 5.46 -12.13 -15.41
C ILE A 263 5.70 -13.21 -16.45
N ILE A 264 4.92 -13.19 -17.51
CA ILE A 264 4.94 -14.18 -18.59
C ILE A 264 5.28 -13.44 -19.88
N ASP A 265 6.23 -13.96 -20.63
CA ASP A 265 6.51 -13.45 -21.96
C ASP A 265 5.34 -13.79 -22.91
N ARG A 266 4.89 -12.77 -23.63
CA ARG A 266 3.68 -12.87 -24.45
C ARG A 266 3.83 -13.78 -25.67
N LEU A 267 5.03 -13.94 -26.20
CA LEU A 267 5.29 -14.71 -27.41
C LEU A 267 5.56 -16.18 -27.10
N THR A 268 6.36 -16.43 -26.08
CA THR A 268 6.80 -17.79 -25.71
C THR A 268 5.93 -18.45 -24.66
N ASN A 269 5.08 -17.69 -23.96
CA ASN A 269 4.32 -18.13 -22.78
C ASN A 269 5.21 -18.66 -21.61
N ILE A 270 6.50 -18.33 -21.62
CA ILE A 270 7.43 -18.70 -20.55
C ILE A 270 7.30 -17.70 -19.40
N THR A 271 7.34 -18.17 -18.15
CA THR A 271 7.44 -17.32 -16.97
C THR A 271 8.86 -16.74 -16.92
N VAL A 272 8.96 -15.41 -17.05
CA VAL A 272 10.23 -14.69 -17.11
C VAL A 272 10.57 -13.95 -15.82
N GLY A 273 9.62 -13.83 -14.90
CA GLY A 273 9.86 -13.18 -13.61
C GLY A 273 8.70 -13.34 -12.64
N ALA A 274 8.97 -13.00 -11.40
CA ALA A 274 7.98 -12.93 -10.34
C ALA A 274 8.09 -11.59 -9.60
N GLY A 275 6.96 -11.10 -9.05
CA GLY A 275 6.94 -9.82 -8.38
C GLY A 275 6.12 -9.83 -7.10
N MET A 276 6.57 -8.99 -6.17
CA MET A 276 5.90 -8.71 -4.90
C MET A 276 5.45 -7.25 -4.91
N ILE A 277 4.14 -7.02 -4.82
CA ILE A 277 3.57 -5.68 -4.81
C ILE A 277 3.94 -5.00 -3.49
N VAL A 278 4.61 -3.87 -3.58
CA VAL A 278 5.06 -3.13 -2.39
C VAL A 278 4.03 -2.08 -1.99
N ASP A 279 3.55 -1.30 -2.96
CA ASP A 279 2.52 -0.29 -2.72
C ASP A 279 1.88 0.13 -4.05
N ARG A 280 0.75 0.86 -3.97
CA ARG A 280 0.24 1.60 -5.12
C ARG A 280 1.34 2.57 -5.57
N ALA A 281 1.65 2.57 -6.85
CA ALA A 281 2.49 3.62 -7.39
C ALA A 281 1.79 4.95 -7.11
N VAL A 282 2.44 5.80 -6.33
CA VAL A 282 2.10 7.22 -6.36
C VAL A 282 2.47 7.64 -7.76
N SER A 283 1.47 7.77 -8.62
CA SER A 283 1.70 8.11 -10.01
C SER A 283 2.52 9.40 -10.06
N LYS A 284 3.79 9.26 -10.41
CA LYS A 284 4.60 10.36 -10.92
C LYS A 284 4.13 10.78 -12.32
N SER A 285 3.02 10.21 -12.80
CA SER A 285 2.36 10.59 -14.06
C SER A 285 2.03 12.08 -14.10
N LEU A 286 1.93 12.74 -12.96
CA LEU A 286 1.84 14.20 -12.91
C LEU A 286 3.14 14.92 -13.29
N LYS A 287 4.33 14.25 -13.28
CA LYS A 287 5.59 14.92 -13.68
C LYS A 287 6.01 14.64 -15.14
N ASN A 288 5.56 13.55 -15.75
CA ASN A 288 5.90 13.24 -17.15
C ASN A 288 4.81 13.68 -18.14
N ASN A 289 3.59 14.00 -17.69
CA ASN A 289 2.59 14.65 -18.52
C ASN A 289 2.87 16.15 -18.74
N GLU A 290 3.86 16.73 -18.04
CA GLU A 290 4.29 18.12 -18.31
C GLU A 290 4.81 18.31 -19.75
N LYS A 291 5.24 17.25 -20.44
CA LYS A 291 5.69 17.36 -21.84
C LYS A 291 4.54 17.47 -22.86
N ASN A 292 3.32 17.05 -22.50
CA ASN A 292 2.15 17.09 -23.38
C ASN A 292 1.05 18.06 -22.91
N ILE A 293 1.16 18.61 -21.69
CA ILE A 293 0.23 19.61 -21.17
C ILE A 293 0.89 20.98 -21.36
N LYS A 294 0.47 21.72 -22.35
CA LYS A 294 0.81 23.14 -22.48
C LYS A 294 -0.10 23.92 -21.55
N LYS A 295 0.51 24.74 -20.67
CA LYS A 295 -0.23 25.67 -19.83
C LYS A 295 -0.81 26.76 -20.76
N GLU A 296 -2.10 26.66 -21.05
CA GLU A 296 -2.77 27.65 -21.87
C GLU A 296 -2.92 28.95 -21.08
N LYS A 297 -2.54 30.04 -21.71
CA LYS A 297 -2.75 31.38 -21.16
C LYS A 297 -4.17 31.80 -21.50
N GLY A 298 -5.02 31.92 -20.47
CA GLY A 298 -6.36 32.46 -20.64
C GLY A 298 -6.32 33.90 -21.15
N LEU A 299 -7.36 34.33 -21.84
CA LEU A 299 -7.51 35.70 -22.35
C LEU A 299 -7.65 36.75 -21.21
N VAL A 300 -8.00 36.31 -20.00
CA VAL A 300 -8.14 37.16 -18.80
C VAL A 300 -7.02 36.83 -17.84
N SER A 301 -6.10 37.78 -17.61
CA SER A 301 -5.01 37.62 -16.66
C SER A 301 -5.47 37.79 -15.19
N SER A 302 -4.67 37.29 -14.22
CA SER A 302 -4.95 37.47 -12.80
C SER A 302 -4.86 38.93 -12.38
N GLU A 303 -4.01 39.73 -13.06
CA GLU A 303 -3.90 41.17 -12.80
C GLU A 303 -5.17 41.91 -13.22
N LYS A 304 -5.80 41.53 -14.39
CA LYS A 304 -7.10 42.10 -14.79
C LYS A 304 -8.19 41.80 -13.75
N ARG A 305 -8.22 40.57 -13.24
CA ARG A 305 -9.18 40.18 -12.18
C ARG A 305 -8.92 40.94 -10.89
N SER A 306 -7.66 41.06 -10.46
CA SER A 306 -7.26 41.81 -9.26
C SER A 306 -7.69 43.27 -9.34
N LYS A 307 -7.48 43.92 -10.51
CA LYS A 307 -7.94 45.30 -10.76
C LYS A 307 -9.48 45.42 -10.76
N LEU A 308 -10.17 44.49 -11.41
CA LEU A 308 -11.63 44.50 -11.49
C LEU A 308 -12.26 44.31 -10.09
N PHE A 309 -11.66 43.49 -9.25
CA PHE A 309 -12.16 43.22 -7.91
C PHE A 309 -11.62 44.20 -6.86
N ASN A 310 -10.73 45.07 -7.27
CA ASN A 310 -10.05 46.04 -6.39
C ASN A 310 -9.45 45.39 -5.15
N GLN A 311 -8.87 44.21 -5.32
CA GLN A 311 -8.26 43.45 -4.22
C GLN A 311 -7.01 42.71 -4.67
N LYS A 312 -6.08 42.47 -3.74
CA LYS A 312 -4.91 41.62 -3.96
C LYS A 312 -5.27 40.18 -3.56
N PRO A 313 -5.26 39.22 -4.52
CA PRO A 313 -5.53 37.83 -4.21
C PRO A 313 -4.36 37.26 -3.39
N VAL A 314 -4.66 36.70 -2.23
CA VAL A 314 -3.69 36.11 -1.31
C VAL A 314 -4.28 34.89 -0.64
N THR A 315 -3.43 34.02 -0.13
CA THR A 315 -3.82 32.89 0.72
C THR A 315 -3.35 33.14 2.14
N ILE A 316 -4.29 33.19 3.08
CA ILE A 316 -4.06 33.23 4.51
C ILE A 316 -4.10 31.81 5.04
N TRP A 317 -2.93 31.26 5.35
CA TRP A 317 -2.76 29.87 5.76
C TRP A 317 -2.77 29.75 7.28
N LEU A 318 -3.92 29.40 7.86
CA LEU A 318 -4.05 29.20 9.30
C LEU A 318 -3.56 27.79 9.66
N THR A 319 -2.59 27.71 10.56
CA THR A 319 -2.05 26.46 11.11
C THR A 319 -2.13 26.47 12.64
N GLY A 320 -2.16 25.29 13.27
CA GLY A 320 -2.26 25.14 14.74
C GLY A 320 -2.96 23.85 15.15
N LEU A 321 -3.04 23.58 16.44
CA LEU A 321 -3.61 22.34 17.01
C LEU A 321 -5.10 22.18 16.73
N SER A 322 -5.63 20.94 16.81
CA SER A 322 -7.06 20.71 16.82
C SER A 322 -7.69 21.45 18.00
N GLY A 323 -8.87 22.06 17.83
CA GLY A 323 -9.50 22.86 18.91
C GLY A 323 -8.86 24.25 19.15
N SER A 324 -7.83 24.66 18.41
CA SER A 324 -7.19 25.97 18.61
C SER A 324 -8.01 27.18 18.13
N GLY A 325 -9.14 26.95 17.43
CA GLY A 325 -10.04 28.02 16.96
C GLY A 325 -9.80 28.47 15.51
N LYS A 326 -8.96 27.76 14.72
CA LYS A 326 -8.67 28.10 13.31
C LYS A 326 -9.90 28.32 12.45
N THR A 327 -10.85 27.38 12.48
CA THR A 327 -12.08 27.44 11.67
C THR A 327 -12.96 28.62 12.09
N THR A 328 -13.07 28.89 13.37
CA THR A 328 -13.82 30.04 13.88
C THR A 328 -13.20 31.36 13.40
N ILE A 329 -11.88 31.48 13.50
CA ILE A 329 -11.14 32.68 13.03
C ILE A 329 -11.28 32.81 11.50
N ALA A 330 -11.18 31.71 10.76
CA ALA A 330 -11.32 31.70 9.30
C ALA A 330 -12.70 32.23 8.86
N MET A 331 -13.78 31.72 9.47
CA MET A 331 -15.13 32.14 9.15
C MET A 331 -15.44 33.59 9.53
N LEU A 332 -14.95 34.05 10.69
CA LEU A 332 -15.10 35.43 11.10
C LEU A 332 -14.30 36.40 10.22
N LEU A 333 -13.10 36.00 9.81
CA LEU A 333 -12.26 36.77 8.89
C LEU A 333 -12.92 36.87 7.51
N GLU A 334 -13.45 35.75 6.99
CA GLU A 334 -14.19 35.73 5.73
C GLU A 334 -15.37 36.69 5.77
N LYS A 335 -16.20 36.58 6.81
CA LYS A 335 -17.34 37.49 7.01
C LYS A 335 -16.91 38.96 7.00
N LYS A 336 -15.87 39.29 7.74
CA LYS A 336 -15.36 40.67 7.85
C LYS A 336 -14.79 41.17 6.51
N LEU A 337 -14.11 40.31 5.74
CA LEU A 337 -13.65 40.65 4.39
C LEU A 337 -14.82 40.87 3.42
N MET A 338 -15.86 40.05 3.50
CA MET A 338 -17.07 40.22 2.68
C MET A 338 -17.82 41.51 3.04
N ASP A 339 -17.95 41.85 4.34
CA ASP A 339 -18.60 43.07 4.82
C ASP A 339 -17.94 44.35 4.28
N ILE A 340 -16.63 44.32 4.01
CA ILE A 340 -15.88 45.44 3.41
C ILE A 340 -15.74 45.33 1.89
N GLY A 341 -16.49 44.41 1.25
CA GLY A 341 -16.58 44.26 -0.21
C GLY A 341 -15.51 43.39 -0.85
N ASN A 342 -14.65 42.70 -0.07
CA ASN A 342 -13.67 41.76 -0.61
C ASN A 342 -14.30 40.40 -0.90
N ARG A 343 -13.82 39.73 -1.94
CA ARG A 343 -14.23 38.37 -2.31
C ARG A 343 -13.26 37.36 -1.73
N SER A 344 -13.74 36.63 -0.74
CA SER A 344 -12.95 35.64 -0.01
C SER A 344 -13.67 34.29 0.03
N TYR A 345 -12.91 33.22 0.31
CA TYR A 345 -13.46 31.88 0.49
C TYR A 345 -12.63 31.08 1.49
N VAL A 346 -13.33 30.38 2.41
CA VAL A 346 -12.69 29.50 3.40
C VAL A 346 -12.55 28.10 2.85
N LEU A 347 -11.34 27.57 2.85
CA LEU A 347 -11.03 26.17 2.64
C LEU A 347 -10.78 25.50 3.99
N ASP A 348 -11.82 24.85 4.51
CA ASP A 348 -11.75 24.11 5.78
C ASP A 348 -11.36 22.65 5.56
N GLY A 349 -10.51 22.11 6.44
CA GLY A 349 -9.96 20.77 6.31
C GLY A 349 -10.98 19.64 6.37
N ASP A 350 -12.05 19.81 7.17
CA ASP A 350 -13.10 18.81 7.28
C ASP A 350 -14.01 18.86 6.06
N ASN A 351 -14.40 20.05 5.62
CA ASN A 351 -15.27 20.22 4.45
C ASN A 351 -14.64 19.64 3.18
N LEU A 352 -13.35 19.85 2.99
CA LEU A 352 -12.65 19.28 1.82
C LEU A 352 -12.56 17.75 1.85
N ARG A 353 -12.58 17.13 3.03
CA ARG A 353 -12.62 15.68 3.18
C ARG A 353 -13.95 15.04 2.82
N PHE A 354 -15.05 15.78 2.84
CA PHE A 354 -16.34 15.32 2.29
C PHE A 354 -16.38 15.33 0.75
N GLY A 355 -15.50 16.10 0.10
CA GLY A 355 -15.46 16.28 -1.35
C GLY A 355 -14.14 15.83 -1.97
N ILE A 356 -13.30 16.81 -2.34
CA ILE A 356 -12.07 16.63 -3.12
C ILE A 356 -11.06 15.67 -2.47
N ASN A 357 -11.05 15.60 -1.15
CA ASN A 357 -10.10 14.79 -0.37
C ASN A 357 -10.76 13.58 0.33
N LYS A 358 -11.95 13.14 -0.14
CA LYS A 358 -12.68 11.99 0.44
C LYS A 358 -11.92 10.66 0.34
N ASP A 359 -10.98 10.56 -0.59
CA ASP A 359 -10.12 9.40 -0.81
C ASP A 359 -8.89 9.35 0.11
N LEU A 360 -8.67 10.40 0.93
CA LEU A 360 -7.51 10.50 1.81
C LEU A 360 -7.86 10.15 3.26
N GLY A 361 -7.01 9.30 3.88
CA GLY A 361 -7.02 8.97 5.29
C GLY A 361 -6.22 9.98 6.14
N PHE A 362 -5.68 9.50 7.29
CA PHE A 362 -4.92 10.31 8.24
C PHE A 362 -3.44 9.89 8.36
N SER A 363 -2.95 9.03 7.45
CA SER A 363 -1.53 8.70 7.39
C SER A 363 -0.67 9.94 7.07
N SER A 364 0.63 9.89 7.34
CA SER A 364 1.54 11.00 7.01
C SER A 364 1.56 11.28 5.50
N ALA A 365 1.43 10.25 4.66
CA ALA A 365 1.33 10.38 3.21
C ALA A 365 0.03 11.07 2.78
N ASP A 366 -1.11 10.68 3.36
CA ASP A 366 -2.41 11.30 3.08
C ASP A 366 -2.46 12.75 3.54
N ARG A 367 -1.86 13.06 4.69
CA ARG A 367 -1.77 14.45 5.17
C ARG A 367 -0.96 15.32 4.21
N LYS A 368 0.17 14.82 3.72
CA LYS A 368 0.99 15.52 2.72
C LYS A 368 0.23 15.75 1.41
N GLU A 369 -0.48 14.74 0.91
CA GLU A 369 -1.29 14.86 -0.31
C GLU A 369 -2.47 15.83 -0.11
N ASN A 370 -3.11 15.82 1.07
CA ASN A 370 -4.14 16.79 1.43
C ASN A 370 -3.60 18.23 1.32
N ILE A 371 -2.45 18.53 1.92
CA ILE A 371 -1.83 19.86 1.84
C ILE A 371 -1.47 20.22 0.39
N ARG A 372 -0.94 19.27 -0.39
CA ARG A 372 -0.65 19.50 -1.81
C ARG A 372 -1.89 19.89 -2.61
N ARG A 373 -3.00 19.15 -2.46
CA ARG A 373 -4.25 19.46 -3.18
C ARG A 373 -4.81 20.82 -2.78
N VAL A 374 -4.79 21.13 -1.50
CA VAL A 374 -5.26 22.43 -0.99
C VAL A 374 -4.41 23.58 -1.52
N SER A 375 -3.10 23.44 -1.61
CA SER A 375 -2.23 24.46 -2.16
C SER A 375 -2.49 24.75 -3.64
N GLU A 376 -2.76 23.70 -4.45
CA GLU A 376 -3.15 23.86 -5.87
C GLU A 376 -4.50 24.60 -6.01
N ILE A 377 -5.49 24.20 -5.20
CA ILE A 377 -6.81 24.87 -5.20
C ILE A 377 -6.65 26.34 -4.81
N SER A 378 -5.89 26.61 -3.74
CA SER A 378 -5.62 27.98 -3.30
C SER A 378 -4.94 28.82 -4.39
N SER A 379 -3.97 28.24 -5.10
CA SER A 379 -3.29 28.90 -6.22
C SER A 379 -4.26 29.23 -7.36
N LEU A 380 -5.15 28.30 -7.72
CA LEU A 380 -6.18 28.53 -8.76
C LEU A 380 -7.17 29.61 -8.34
N MET A 381 -7.62 29.61 -7.09
CA MET A 381 -8.53 30.62 -6.55
C MET A 381 -7.87 32.00 -6.48
N ASN A 382 -6.58 32.09 -6.12
CA ASN A 382 -5.83 33.35 -6.20
C ASN A 382 -5.71 33.85 -7.66
N GLN A 383 -5.50 32.95 -8.65
CA GLN A 383 -5.51 33.32 -10.05
C GLN A 383 -6.90 33.78 -10.53
N ALA A 384 -7.98 33.27 -9.92
CA ALA A 384 -9.34 33.75 -10.13
C ALA A 384 -9.62 35.11 -9.48
N GLY A 385 -8.70 35.65 -8.68
CA GLY A 385 -8.80 36.94 -8.03
C GLY A 385 -9.34 36.91 -6.60
N LEU A 386 -9.49 35.73 -5.99
CA LEU A 386 -10.08 35.56 -4.67
C LEU A 386 -9.01 35.59 -3.57
N ILE A 387 -9.42 36.06 -2.38
CA ILE A 387 -8.68 35.85 -1.15
C ILE A 387 -9.07 34.49 -0.58
N VAL A 388 -8.09 33.65 -0.30
CA VAL A 388 -8.31 32.30 0.23
C VAL A 388 -7.89 32.26 1.69
N ILE A 389 -8.72 31.69 2.54
CA ILE A 389 -8.43 31.47 3.95
C ILE A 389 -8.42 29.96 4.19
N THR A 390 -7.29 29.38 4.57
CA THR A 390 -7.21 27.93 4.81
C THR A 390 -7.20 27.63 6.30
N SER A 391 -7.90 26.58 6.72
CA SER A 391 -7.96 26.12 8.12
C SER A 391 -7.51 24.67 8.21
N PHE A 392 -6.20 24.44 8.48
CA PHE A 392 -5.59 23.11 8.56
C PHE A 392 -4.65 22.99 9.76
N ILE A 393 -4.50 21.76 10.29
CA ILE A 393 -3.50 21.50 11.34
C ILE A 393 -2.09 21.69 10.78
N SER A 394 -1.81 21.21 9.57
CA SER A 394 -0.54 21.31 8.81
C SER A 394 0.73 21.30 9.67
N PRO A 395 1.01 20.23 10.44
CA PRO A 395 2.01 20.25 11.52
C PRO A 395 3.45 20.30 11.01
N TYR A 396 3.69 19.82 9.80
CA TYR A 396 5.06 19.72 9.27
C TYR A 396 5.45 20.98 8.49
N LYS A 397 6.52 21.64 8.96
CA LYS A 397 7.09 22.83 8.29
C LYS A 397 7.36 22.59 6.80
N LYS A 398 7.92 21.42 6.47
CA LYS A 398 8.23 21.03 5.08
C LYS A 398 7.01 21.00 4.16
N ASP A 399 5.84 20.60 4.68
CA ASP A 399 4.62 20.55 3.87
C ASP A 399 4.06 21.97 3.66
N ARG A 400 4.20 22.86 4.64
CA ARG A 400 3.84 24.28 4.52
C ARG A 400 4.76 25.02 3.55
N GLU A 401 6.06 24.68 3.54
CA GLU A 401 7.01 25.21 2.56
C GLU A 401 6.63 24.78 1.12
N VAL A 402 6.17 23.54 0.94
CA VAL A 402 5.65 23.07 -0.37
C VAL A 402 4.41 23.88 -0.76
N ALA A 403 3.48 24.13 0.16
CA ALA A 403 2.29 24.95 -0.09
C ALA A 403 2.68 26.38 -0.49
N LYS A 404 3.63 26.97 0.21
CA LYS A 404 4.16 28.30 -0.10
C LYS A 404 4.77 28.38 -1.50
N ASN A 405 5.52 27.37 -1.93
CA ASN A 405 6.11 27.31 -3.27
C ASN A 405 5.06 27.16 -4.37
N VAL A 406 3.95 26.44 -4.13
CA VAL A 406 2.86 26.25 -5.10
C VAL A 406 2.02 27.54 -5.24
N ILE A 407 1.70 28.18 -4.14
CA ILE A 407 0.86 29.38 -4.10
C ILE A 407 1.65 30.62 -4.56
N GLY A 408 2.95 30.64 -4.27
CA GLY A 408 3.86 31.74 -4.53
C GLY A 408 4.11 32.60 -3.28
N ASP A 409 5.38 32.90 -3.06
CA ASP A 409 5.89 33.56 -1.87
C ASP A 409 5.19 34.88 -1.53
N LYS A 410 4.87 35.68 -2.57
CA LYS A 410 4.22 36.98 -2.44
C LYS A 410 2.72 36.92 -2.09
N ASN A 411 2.11 35.75 -2.26
CA ASN A 411 0.68 35.54 -2.07
C ASN A 411 0.35 34.60 -0.91
N PHE A 412 1.36 34.12 -0.19
CA PHE A 412 1.20 33.18 0.92
C PHE A 412 1.53 33.82 2.26
N PHE A 413 0.56 33.86 3.17
CA PHE A 413 0.70 34.39 4.54
C PHE A 413 0.41 33.28 5.53
N GLU A 414 1.44 32.77 6.18
CA GLU A 414 1.32 31.75 7.23
C GLU A 414 0.97 32.43 8.56
N VAL A 415 -0.11 31.97 9.20
CA VAL A 415 -0.56 32.45 10.51
C VAL A 415 -0.69 31.26 11.45
N TYR A 416 0.13 31.22 12.47
CA TYR A 416 0.08 30.23 13.52
C TYR A 416 -0.92 30.64 14.60
N ILE A 417 -1.90 29.81 14.88
CA ILE A 417 -2.88 30.01 15.95
C ILE A 417 -2.32 29.35 17.22
N ASP A 418 -1.66 30.16 18.04
CA ASP A 418 -0.98 29.74 19.25
C ASP A 418 -1.95 29.65 20.43
N THR A 419 -2.66 28.53 20.49
CA THR A 419 -3.55 28.22 21.63
C THR A 419 -2.91 27.11 22.45
N PRO A 420 -2.74 27.30 23.79
CA PRO A 420 -2.19 26.27 24.66
C PRO A 420 -2.93 24.96 24.55
N ILE A 421 -2.20 23.84 24.60
CA ILE A 421 -2.77 22.50 24.45
C ILE A 421 -3.86 22.21 25.49
N SER A 422 -3.70 22.70 26.72
CA SER A 422 -4.67 22.61 27.79
C SER A 422 -6.03 23.23 27.42
N GLU A 423 -6.03 24.36 26.72
CA GLU A 423 -7.25 24.99 26.23
C GLU A 423 -7.85 24.25 25.04
N CYS A 424 -7.00 23.66 24.16
CA CYS A 424 -7.46 22.81 23.07
C CYS A 424 -8.12 21.53 23.58
N GLU A 425 -7.55 20.90 24.60
CA GLU A 425 -8.10 19.71 25.28
C GLU A 425 -9.43 20.01 26.00
N LYS A 426 -9.51 21.16 26.68
CA LYS A 426 -10.72 21.58 27.36
C LYS A 426 -11.89 21.81 26.39
N ARG A 427 -11.60 22.39 25.23
CA ARG A 427 -12.60 22.63 24.19
C ARG A 427 -13.04 21.35 23.49
N ASP A 428 -12.10 20.50 23.13
CA ASP A 428 -12.23 19.21 22.41
C ASP A 428 -13.56 19.00 21.65
N PRO A 429 -13.91 19.86 20.68
CA PRO A 429 -15.24 19.87 20.04
C PRO A 429 -15.58 18.59 19.29
N LYS A 430 -14.57 17.75 19.01
CA LYS A 430 -14.71 16.49 18.28
C LYS A 430 -14.42 15.26 19.14
N GLY A 431 -14.14 15.41 20.41
CA GLY A 431 -13.77 14.33 21.32
C GLY A 431 -12.44 13.61 20.97
N LEU A 432 -11.59 14.25 20.13
CA LEU A 432 -10.36 13.65 19.65
C LEU A 432 -9.31 13.52 20.75
N TYR A 433 -9.18 14.50 21.61
CA TYR A 433 -8.24 14.46 22.75
C TYR A 433 -8.64 13.38 23.75
N LYS A 434 -9.95 13.21 24.03
CA LYS A 434 -10.46 12.11 24.85
C LYS A 434 -10.09 10.75 24.29
N LYS A 435 -10.26 10.54 22.98
CA LYS A 435 -9.89 9.30 22.29
C LYS A 435 -8.40 9.01 22.29
N VAL A 436 -7.55 10.05 22.25
CA VAL A 436 -6.10 9.89 22.36
C VAL A 436 -5.72 9.48 23.77
N ARG A 437 -6.28 10.13 24.79
CA ARG A 437 -6.00 9.82 26.21
C ARG A 437 -6.52 8.43 26.61
N SER A 438 -7.59 7.92 25.99
CA SER A 438 -8.08 6.54 26.15
C SER A 438 -7.28 5.50 25.35
N GLY A 439 -6.31 5.91 24.53
CA GLY A 439 -5.50 5.00 23.71
C GLY A 439 -6.17 4.50 22.42
N GLU A 440 -7.38 4.96 22.13
CA GLU A 440 -8.13 4.58 20.92
C GLU A 440 -7.53 5.17 19.64
N LEU A 441 -6.82 6.30 19.75
CA LEU A 441 -6.29 7.04 18.61
C LEU A 441 -4.77 7.20 18.74
N LYS A 442 -4.00 6.57 17.84
CA LYS A 442 -2.53 6.67 17.81
C LYS A 442 -2.10 7.74 16.78
N ASN A 443 -0.94 8.35 16.98
CA ASN A 443 -0.33 9.35 16.07
C ASN A 443 -1.14 10.65 15.90
N PHE A 444 -1.71 11.17 16.97
CA PHE A 444 -2.39 12.46 16.98
C PHE A 444 -1.40 13.63 17.12
N THR A 445 -1.65 14.73 16.41
CA THR A 445 -0.75 15.89 16.40
C THR A 445 -0.91 16.70 17.67
N GLY A 446 0.18 16.88 18.41
CA GLY A 446 0.23 17.73 19.60
C GLY A 446 0.24 16.94 20.92
N ILE A 447 0.18 15.61 20.89
CA ILE A 447 0.34 14.74 22.06
C ILE A 447 1.35 13.66 21.74
#